data_b0eb72e7ddd068a0fa758899de917d0d
#
_entry.id   b0eb72e7ddd068a0fa758899de917d0d
#
_cell.length_a   1.000
_cell.length_b   1.000
_cell.length_c   1.000
_cell.angle_alpha   90.00
_cell.angle_beta   90.00
_cell.angle_gamma   90.00
#
_symmetry.space_group_name_H-M   'P 1'
#
loop_
_entity.id
_entity.type
_entity.pdbx_description
1 polymer ?
#
loop_
_entity_poly.entity_id
_entity_poly.type
_entity_poly.pdbx_seq_one_letter_code
_entity_poly.pdbx_strand_id
1 'polypeptide(L)'
;MIEKINDLLARVEAFAPTTAAEVEEFRIKILGKKGELTALMDEFKSVPAEQKRELGQKINALKQAAQARINELKATLQSSAVKSEAIDDMTRPGSAEADGTRHPISIVKNQIVEIFSRLGYTVAEGPEIEDDWHVFSALNFPASHPARDMQDTFFVEKASNEPNVKDLLLRTHTSSIQVRAMEHQKPPIRIICPGRVFRNEAISYRAHCIFHQVEGLYIDEGVSFADMKQSILYFAKELFGETATIRMRPSYFPFTEPSAEVDVSCNLCGGKGCNVCKGTGWLEIMGCGMVDPNVLEASGIDSKKYSGFAFGMGVERIAMLKYGVKDLRLYFENDVRFLHQFDSAL
;
A
#
# COMPACT_ATOMS: atom_id res chain seq x y z
N MET A 1 38.47 -50.33 5.94
CA MET A 1 37.10 -49.78 5.94
C MET A 1 36.51 -49.65 7.34
N ILE A 2 36.56 -50.67 8.19
CA ILE A 2 36.03 -50.58 9.59
C ILE A 2 36.69 -49.45 10.38
N GLU A 3 38.01 -49.30 10.28
CA GLU A 3 38.72 -48.20 10.94
C GLU A 3 38.24 -46.82 10.48
N LYS A 4 38.01 -46.63 9.18
CA LYS A 4 37.44 -45.36 8.64
C LYS A 4 36.05 -45.08 9.16
N ILE A 5 35.20 -46.10 9.35
CA ILE A 5 33.85 -45.97 9.90
C ILE A 5 33.91 -45.53 11.38
N ASN A 6 34.81 -46.18 12.14
CA ASN A 6 35.00 -45.88 13.56
C ASN A 6 35.58 -44.46 13.78
N ASP A 7 36.54 -44.05 12.95
CA ASP A 7 37.14 -42.71 12.99
C ASP A 7 36.07 -41.64 12.68
N LEU A 8 35.26 -41.89 11.64
CA LEU A 8 34.20 -40.96 11.28
C LEU A 8 33.10 -40.86 12.37
N LEU A 9 32.78 -42.00 13.00
CA LEU A 9 31.84 -42.04 14.13
C LEU A 9 32.36 -41.22 15.32
N ALA A 10 33.62 -41.41 15.71
CA ALA A 10 34.25 -40.66 16.77
C ALA A 10 34.28 -39.16 16.49
N ARG A 11 34.53 -38.78 15.25
CA ARG A 11 34.48 -37.37 14.82
C ARG A 11 33.05 -36.78 14.88
N VAL A 12 32.02 -37.58 14.54
CA VAL A 12 30.62 -37.16 14.65
C VAL A 12 30.22 -36.94 16.12
N GLU A 13 30.64 -37.82 17.00
CA GLU A 13 30.35 -37.75 18.44
C GLU A 13 31.10 -36.60 19.13
N ALA A 14 32.35 -36.35 18.76
CA ALA A 14 33.18 -35.30 19.33
C ALA A 14 32.86 -33.90 18.79
N PHE A 15 32.00 -33.79 17.77
CA PHE A 15 31.71 -32.51 17.16
C PHE A 15 30.87 -31.62 18.09
N ALA A 16 31.42 -30.45 18.48
CA ALA A 16 30.82 -29.47 19.38
C ALA A 16 30.85 -28.06 18.75
N PRO A 17 29.91 -27.73 17.89
CA PRO A 17 29.84 -26.44 17.21
C PRO A 17 29.35 -25.34 18.14
N THR A 18 29.77 -24.11 17.85
CA THR A 18 29.33 -22.91 18.56
C THR A 18 28.28 -22.13 17.74
N THR A 19 28.19 -22.36 16.45
CA THR A 19 27.29 -21.64 15.53
C THR A 19 26.45 -22.58 14.65
N ALA A 20 25.29 -22.10 14.22
CA ALA A 20 24.42 -22.83 13.30
C ALA A 20 25.09 -23.04 11.91
N ALA A 21 25.99 -22.12 11.51
CA ALA A 21 26.72 -22.23 10.26
C ALA A 21 27.69 -23.42 10.31
N GLU A 22 28.43 -23.62 11.41
CA GLU A 22 29.29 -24.78 11.61
C GLU A 22 28.54 -26.10 11.56
N VAL A 23 27.32 -26.16 12.10
CA VAL A 23 26.48 -27.38 12.02
C VAL A 23 26.10 -27.67 10.57
N GLU A 24 25.81 -26.67 9.78
CA GLU A 24 25.42 -26.87 8.38
C GLU A 24 26.63 -27.26 7.50
N GLU A 25 27.81 -26.67 7.74
CA GLU A 25 29.05 -27.08 7.08
C GLU A 25 29.40 -28.54 7.39
N PHE A 26 29.30 -28.92 8.66
CA PHE A 26 29.52 -30.28 9.10
C PHE A 26 28.53 -31.25 8.46
N ARG A 27 27.26 -30.89 8.39
CA ARG A 27 26.22 -31.66 7.70
C ARG A 27 26.59 -31.92 6.23
N ILE A 28 27.02 -30.87 5.53
CA ILE A 28 27.41 -30.99 4.11
C ILE A 28 28.64 -31.86 3.95
N LYS A 29 29.62 -31.72 4.86
CA LYS A 29 30.87 -32.50 4.82
C LYS A 29 30.65 -33.98 5.08
N ILE A 30 29.71 -34.34 5.98
CA ILE A 30 29.47 -35.75 6.33
C ILE A 30 28.38 -36.39 5.46
N LEU A 31 27.20 -35.72 5.38
CA LEU A 31 25.99 -36.27 4.75
C LEU A 31 25.71 -35.71 3.34
N GLY A 32 26.52 -34.77 2.85
CA GLY A 32 26.33 -34.17 1.53
C GLY A 32 26.52 -35.14 0.36
N LYS A 33 26.06 -34.77 -0.83
CA LYS A 33 26.22 -35.60 -2.06
C LYS A 33 27.68 -35.95 -2.39
N LYS A 34 28.63 -35.14 -1.97
CA LYS A 34 30.08 -35.38 -2.08
C LYS A 34 30.75 -35.57 -0.71
N GLY A 35 29.94 -35.88 0.31
CA GLY A 35 30.42 -36.03 1.70
C GLY A 35 31.13 -37.33 1.95
N GLU A 36 31.82 -37.41 3.11
CA GLU A 36 32.64 -38.54 3.51
C GLU A 36 31.82 -39.84 3.62
N LEU A 37 30.54 -39.77 4.05
CA LEU A 37 29.67 -40.93 4.09
C LEU A 37 29.35 -41.47 2.67
N THR A 38 29.16 -40.57 1.70
CA THR A 38 28.90 -40.96 0.31
C THR A 38 30.12 -41.66 -0.30
N ALA A 39 31.33 -41.17 -0.02
CA ALA A 39 32.57 -41.79 -0.42
C ALA A 39 32.72 -43.21 0.16
N LEU A 40 32.38 -43.37 1.46
CA LEU A 40 32.36 -44.71 2.10
C LEU A 40 31.33 -45.66 1.48
N MET A 41 30.16 -45.13 1.07
CA MET A 41 29.14 -45.93 0.36
C MET A 41 29.62 -46.36 -1.04
N ASP A 42 30.40 -45.55 -1.71
CA ASP A 42 30.97 -45.91 -3.01
C ASP A 42 32.08 -46.96 -2.87
N GLU A 43 32.96 -46.85 -1.86
CA GLU A 43 33.94 -47.89 -1.52
C GLU A 43 33.24 -49.21 -1.14
N PHE A 44 32.10 -49.15 -0.46
CA PHE A 44 31.30 -50.31 -0.06
C PHE A 44 30.79 -51.14 -1.26
N LYS A 45 30.57 -50.54 -2.42
CA LYS A 45 30.12 -51.25 -3.63
C LYS A 45 31.12 -52.30 -4.10
N SER A 46 32.40 -52.08 -3.86
CA SER A 46 33.51 -52.95 -4.27
C SER A 46 33.87 -54.05 -3.27
N VAL A 47 33.17 -54.15 -2.12
CA VAL A 47 33.44 -55.12 -1.05
C VAL A 47 32.86 -56.49 -1.39
N PRO A 48 33.57 -57.60 -1.06
CA PRO A 48 33.09 -59.01 -1.24
C PRO A 48 31.78 -59.28 -0.50
N ALA A 49 30.95 -60.18 -1.06
CA ALA A 49 29.56 -60.39 -0.57
C ALA A 49 29.50 -60.86 0.90
N GLU A 50 30.52 -61.61 1.37
CA GLU A 50 30.58 -62.13 2.74
C GLU A 50 30.68 -61.05 3.81
N GLN A 51 31.33 -59.90 3.52
CA GLN A 51 31.50 -58.75 4.45
C GLN A 51 30.49 -57.70 4.30
N LYS A 52 29.66 -57.73 3.23
CA LYS A 52 28.66 -56.67 2.95
C LYS A 52 27.62 -56.51 4.04
N ARG A 53 27.18 -57.60 4.67
CA ARG A 53 26.13 -57.54 5.69
C ARG A 53 26.59 -56.80 6.95
N GLU A 54 27.76 -57.10 7.46
CA GLU A 54 28.30 -56.45 8.67
C GLU A 54 28.68 -54.97 8.40
N LEU A 55 29.37 -54.71 7.31
CA LEU A 55 29.75 -53.33 6.93
C LEU A 55 28.56 -52.47 6.60
N GLY A 56 27.53 -53.04 5.95
CA GLY A 56 26.30 -52.30 5.66
C GLY A 56 25.54 -51.89 6.93
N GLN A 57 25.51 -52.76 7.95
CA GLN A 57 24.94 -52.39 9.26
C GLN A 57 25.71 -51.26 9.93
N LYS A 58 27.05 -51.30 9.92
CA LYS A 58 27.90 -50.25 10.52
C LYS A 58 27.80 -48.93 9.79
N ILE A 59 27.72 -48.90 8.46
CA ILE A 59 27.53 -47.68 7.67
C ILE A 59 26.14 -47.08 7.95
N ASN A 60 25.10 -47.93 8.07
CA ASN A 60 23.78 -47.45 8.39
C ASN A 60 23.68 -46.87 9.82
N ALA A 61 24.32 -47.54 10.79
CA ALA A 61 24.43 -47.02 12.16
C ALA A 61 25.16 -45.67 12.20
N LEU A 62 26.27 -45.53 11.48
CA LEU A 62 27.00 -44.27 11.35
C LEU A 62 26.12 -43.14 10.75
N LYS A 63 25.35 -43.47 9.69
CA LYS A 63 24.41 -42.50 9.07
C LYS A 63 23.35 -42.02 10.06
N GLN A 64 22.77 -42.96 10.81
CA GLN A 64 21.75 -42.64 11.82
C GLN A 64 22.34 -41.80 12.96
N ALA A 65 23.53 -42.16 13.45
CA ALA A 65 24.21 -41.41 14.49
C ALA A 65 24.55 -39.97 14.04
N ALA A 66 25.07 -39.81 12.83
CA ALA A 66 25.37 -38.48 12.27
C ALA A 66 24.11 -37.64 12.11
N GLN A 67 23.01 -38.23 11.62
CA GLN A 67 21.76 -37.50 11.47
C GLN A 67 21.13 -37.09 12.82
N ALA A 68 21.16 -38.00 13.80
CA ALA A 68 20.67 -37.75 15.16
C ALA A 68 21.47 -36.64 15.82
N ARG A 69 22.80 -36.66 15.76
CA ARG A 69 23.69 -35.67 16.33
C ARG A 69 23.47 -34.27 15.73
N ILE A 70 23.33 -34.18 14.40
CA ILE A 70 23.07 -32.91 13.71
C ILE A 70 21.71 -32.35 14.13
N ASN A 71 20.67 -33.17 14.27
CA ASN A 71 19.36 -32.73 14.70
C ASN A 71 19.36 -32.24 16.16
N GLU A 72 20.05 -32.94 17.05
CA GLU A 72 20.25 -32.56 18.44
C GLU A 72 20.95 -31.20 18.57
N LEU A 73 22.06 -31.03 17.84
CA LEU A 73 22.82 -29.77 17.84
C LEU A 73 21.99 -28.58 17.28
N LYS A 74 21.19 -28.82 16.23
CA LYS A 74 20.28 -27.82 15.71
C LYS A 74 19.22 -27.43 16.75
N ALA A 75 18.63 -28.39 17.42
CA ALA A 75 17.62 -28.13 18.46
C ALA A 75 18.22 -27.37 19.65
N THR A 76 19.44 -27.74 20.08
CA THR A 76 20.16 -27.07 21.19
C THR A 76 20.49 -25.62 20.85
N LEU A 77 20.99 -25.36 19.64
CA LEU A 77 21.32 -24.00 19.20
C LEU A 77 20.07 -23.15 18.97
N GLN A 78 18.97 -23.74 18.50
CA GLN A 78 17.69 -23.04 18.40
C GLN A 78 17.10 -22.70 19.77
N SER A 79 17.18 -23.61 20.74
CA SER A 79 16.71 -23.36 22.11
C SER A 79 17.54 -22.32 22.84
N SER A 80 18.85 -22.24 22.57
CA SER A 80 19.71 -21.18 23.12
C SER A 80 19.51 -19.83 22.43
N ALA A 81 19.11 -19.80 21.15
CA ALA A 81 18.76 -18.56 20.45
C ALA A 81 17.40 -17.99 20.89
N VAL A 82 16.49 -18.84 21.37
CA VAL A 82 15.16 -18.42 21.89
C VAL A 82 15.27 -17.89 23.34
N LYS A 83 16.39 -18.09 24.03
CA LYS A 83 16.63 -17.58 25.39
C LYS A 83 17.37 -16.24 25.47
N SER A 84 17.24 -15.36 24.50
CA SER A 84 17.26 -13.96 24.84
C SER A 84 15.84 -13.64 25.36
N GLU A 85 15.55 -13.99 26.60
CA GLU A 85 14.52 -13.29 27.36
C GLU A 85 14.82 -11.81 27.16
N ALA A 86 13.94 -11.12 26.43
CA ALA A 86 13.92 -9.67 26.49
C ALA A 86 13.79 -9.37 27.99
N ILE A 87 14.87 -9.02 28.63
CA ILE A 87 14.84 -8.52 29.99
C ILE A 87 14.00 -7.27 29.88
N ASP A 88 12.74 -7.36 30.29
CA ASP A 88 11.87 -6.20 30.39
C ASP A 88 12.63 -5.18 31.24
N ASP A 89 12.93 -4.04 30.64
CA ASP A 89 13.58 -2.96 31.34
C ASP A 89 12.63 -2.43 32.42
N MET A 90 12.83 -2.93 33.63
CA MET A 90 12.01 -2.58 34.81
C MET A 90 12.16 -1.11 35.21
N THR A 91 13.07 -0.36 34.59
CA THR A 91 13.20 1.09 34.78
C THR A 91 12.29 1.88 33.83
N ARG A 92 11.67 1.22 32.85
CA ARG A 92 10.67 1.86 31.99
C ARG A 92 9.48 2.30 32.82
N PRO A 93 8.96 3.51 32.60
CA PRO A 93 7.70 3.92 33.19
C PRO A 93 6.63 2.90 32.83
N GLY A 94 5.74 2.58 33.76
CA GLY A 94 4.56 1.73 33.51
C GLY A 94 3.80 2.25 32.29
N SER A 95 2.99 1.39 31.66
CA SER A 95 2.16 1.77 30.54
C SER A 95 1.41 3.05 30.86
N ALA A 96 1.77 4.14 30.20
CA ALA A 96 0.95 5.34 30.24
C ALA A 96 -0.47 4.95 29.82
N GLU A 97 -1.49 5.50 30.47
CA GLU A 97 -2.84 5.43 29.94
C GLU A 97 -2.75 5.87 28.46
N ALA A 98 -3.21 5.01 27.56
CA ALA A 98 -3.10 5.28 26.14
C ALA A 98 -3.95 6.51 25.82
N ASP A 99 -3.32 7.63 25.58
CA ASP A 99 -3.99 8.77 24.97
C ASP A 99 -4.57 8.30 23.63
N GLY A 100 -5.84 8.61 23.40
CA GLY A 100 -6.49 8.25 22.14
C GLY A 100 -5.72 8.86 20.95
N THR A 101 -5.60 8.11 19.85
CA THR A 101 -4.97 8.60 18.62
C THR A 101 -6.00 8.79 17.52
N ARG A 102 -5.61 9.51 16.48
CA ARG A 102 -6.44 9.67 15.28
C ARG A 102 -6.29 8.46 14.37
N HIS A 103 -7.39 8.08 13.73
CA HIS A 103 -7.35 7.05 12.69
C HIS A 103 -6.37 7.44 11.55
N PRO A 104 -5.56 6.52 10.98
CA PRO A 104 -4.55 6.84 9.97
C PRO A 104 -5.12 7.57 8.74
N ILE A 105 -6.36 7.27 8.32
CA ILE A 105 -7.04 8.02 7.25
C ILE A 105 -7.27 9.48 7.65
N SER A 106 -7.66 9.75 8.89
CA SER A 106 -7.84 11.13 9.39
C SER A 106 -6.51 11.87 9.46
N ILE A 107 -5.43 11.20 9.87
CA ILE A 107 -4.08 11.77 9.90
C ILE A 107 -3.66 12.19 8.50
N VAL A 108 -3.75 11.29 7.52
CA VAL A 108 -3.35 11.58 6.13
C VAL A 108 -4.24 12.63 5.50
N LYS A 109 -5.56 12.56 5.70
CA LYS A 109 -6.50 13.60 5.22
C LYS A 109 -6.11 14.99 5.75
N ASN A 110 -5.84 15.10 7.05
CA ASN A 110 -5.48 16.37 7.66
C ASN A 110 -4.14 16.89 7.14
N GLN A 111 -3.15 16.03 6.90
CA GLN A 111 -1.88 16.43 6.30
C GLN A 111 -2.07 16.95 4.87
N ILE A 112 -2.90 16.28 4.05
CA ILE A 112 -3.23 16.76 2.70
C ILE A 112 -3.88 18.15 2.78
N VAL A 113 -4.86 18.32 3.65
CA VAL A 113 -5.55 19.61 3.85
C VAL A 113 -4.57 20.71 4.30
N GLU A 114 -3.69 20.40 5.24
CA GLU A 114 -2.68 21.36 5.73
C GLU A 114 -1.73 21.80 4.62
N ILE A 115 -1.23 20.85 3.79
CA ILE A 115 -0.33 21.17 2.69
C ILE A 115 -0.98 22.13 1.70
N PHE A 116 -2.22 21.87 1.30
CA PHE A 116 -2.93 22.75 0.36
C PHE A 116 -3.39 24.06 1.00
N SER A 117 -3.69 24.07 2.30
CA SER A 117 -3.98 25.31 3.03
C SER A 117 -2.81 26.30 3.00
N ARG A 118 -1.56 25.80 3.06
CA ARG A 118 -0.34 26.62 2.90
C ARG A 118 -0.22 27.21 1.48
N LEU A 119 -0.85 26.60 0.48
CA LEU A 119 -0.97 27.15 -0.88
C LEU A 119 -2.17 28.08 -1.05
N GLY A 120 -2.90 28.41 0.02
CA GLY A 120 -4.05 29.30 0.02
C GLY A 120 -5.38 28.63 -0.37
N TYR A 121 -5.47 27.31 -0.31
CA TYR A 121 -6.74 26.61 -0.48
C TYR A 121 -7.57 26.66 0.80
N THR A 122 -8.87 26.85 0.66
CA THR A 122 -9.84 26.75 1.74
C THR A 122 -10.62 25.44 1.66
N VAL A 123 -11.03 24.88 2.80
CA VAL A 123 -11.83 23.65 2.81
C VAL A 123 -13.27 23.99 2.44
N ALA A 124 -13.81 23.24 1.49
CA ALA A 124 -15.23 23.25 1.13
C ALA A 124 -15.85 21.88 1.44
N GLU A 125 -17.06 21.89 1.98
CA GLU A 125 -17.83 20.71 2.33
C GLU A 125 -19.15 20.69 1.57
N GLY A 126 -19.74 19.49 1.40
CA GLY A 126 -21.01 19.30 0.73
C GLY A 126 -21.66 17.97 1.11
N PRO A 127 -22.91 17.75 0.71
CA PRO A 127 -23.67 16.57 1.07
C PRO A 127 -23.12 15.28 0.46
N GLU A 128 -23.33 14.14 1.13
CA GLU A 128 -23.00 12.82 0.61
C GLU A 128 -24.10 12.26 -0.30
N ILE A 129 -25.33 12.68 -0.08
CA ILE A 129 -26.48 12.39 -0.95
C ILE A 129 -26.63 13.56 -1.91
N GLU A 130 -26.56 13.27 -3.19
CA GLU A 130 -26.53 14.26 -4.26
C GLU A 130 -27.54 13.95 -5.35
N ASP A 131 -27.79 14.92 -6.21
CA ASP A 131 -28.56 14.72 -7.45
C ASP A 131 -27.62 14.44 -8.65
N ASP A 132 -28.21 13.97 -9.76
CA ASP A 132 -27.49 13.69 -11.00
C ASP A 132 -26.78 14.92 -11.56
N TRP A 133 -27.35 16.11 -11.38
CA TRP A 133 -26.76 17.35 -11.89
C TRP A 133 -25.36 17.58 -11.35
N HIS A 134 -25.22 17.57 -10.02
CA HIS A 134 -23.95 17.87 -9.37
C HIS A 134 -22.91 16.75 -9.48
N VAL A 135 -23.37 15.49 -9.63
CA VAL A 135 -22.41 14.37 -9.72
C VAL A 135 -21.99 14.12 -11.15
N PHE A 136 -22.86 14.34 -12.14
CA PHE A 136 -22.58 13.95 -13.50
C PHE A 136 -22.80 15.06 -14.54
N SER A 137 -23.99 15.67 -14.60
CA SER A 137 -24.35 16.52 -15.74
C SER A 137 -23.53 17.79 -15.80
N ALA A 138 -23.34 18.49 -14.68
CA ALA A 138 -22.50 19.69 -14.59
C ALA A 138 -21.01 19.40 -14.81
N LEU A 139 -20.59 18.14 -14.67
CA LEU A 139 -19.22 17.66 -14.87
C LEU A 139 -18.99 17.06 -16.27
N ASN A 140 -19.83 17.44 -17.23
CA ASN A 140 -19.70 17.05 -18.62
C ASN A 140 -19.79 15.53 -18.87
N PHE A 141 -20.40 14.75 -17.97
CA PHE A 141 -20.66 13.33 -18.20
C PHE A 141 -21.83 13.15 -19.19
N PRO A 142 -21.65 12.47 -20.30
CA PRO A 142 -22.76 12.18 -21.23
C PRO A 142 -23.80 11.27 -20.55
N ALA A 143 -25.05 11.35 -21.01
CA ALA A 143 -26.14 10.56 -20.44
C ALA A 143 -25.91 9.04 -20.51
N SER A 144 -25.14 8.57 -21.50
CA SER A 144 -24.79 7.16 -21.70
C SER A 144 -23.48 6.74 -21.04
N HIS A 145 -22.90 7.58 -20.19
CA HIS A 145 -21.61 7.26 -19.56
C HIS A 145 -21.75 6.08 -18.58
N PRO A 146 -20.88 5.06 -18.62
CA PRO A 146 -20.99 3.87 -17.76
C PRO A 146 -21.03 4.20 -16.25
N ALA A 147 -20.33 5.24 -15.81
CA ALA A 147 -20.35 5.65 -14.40
C ALA A 147 -21.74 6.04 -13.86
N ARG A 148 -22.71 6.33 -14.75
CA ARG A 148 -24.11 6.58 -14.38
C ARG A 148 -24.92 5.30 -14.20
N ASP A 149 -24.33 4.14 -14.48
CA ASP A 149 -25.01 2.86 -14.35
C ASP A 149 -25.14 2.47 -12.86
N MET A 150 -26.21 1.76 -12.53
CA MET A 150 -26.45 1.17 -11.21
C MET A 150 -25.36 0.15 -10.80
N GLN A 151 -24.56 -0.32 -11.74
CA GLN A 151 -23.42 -1.20 -11.45
C GLN A 151 -22.29 -0.47 -10.75
N ASP A 152 -22.13 0.84 -10.99
CA ASP A 152 -21.02 1.63 -10.46
C ASP A 152 -21.47 2.67 -9.42
N THR A 153 -22.78 2.99 -9.34
CA THR A 153 -23.35 4.04 -8.50
C THR A 153 -24.45 3.52 -7.59
N PHE A 154 -24.44 3.93 -6.33
CA PHE A 154 -25.53 3.66 -5.38
C PHE A 154 -26.62 4.74 -5.50
N PHE A 155 -27.79 4.36 -5.99
CA PHE A 155 -28.97 5.21 -6.00
C PHE A 155 -29.78 5.02 -4.73
N VAL A 156 -30.35 6.13 -4.21
CA VAL A 156 -31.27 6.09 -3.07
C VAL A 156 -32.65 5.73 -3.60
N GLU A 157 -33.35 4.80 -2.92
CA GLU A 157 -34.70 4.41 -3.29
C GLU A 157 -35.63 5.64 -3.16
N LYS A 158 -36.43 5.91 -4.19
CA LYS A 158 -37.39 7.02 -4.20
C LYS A 158 -38.49 6.74 -3.21
N ALA A 159 -38.75 7.67 -2.30
CA ALA A 159 -39.88 7.60 -1.38
C ALA A 159 -41.24 7.81 -2.08
N SER A 160 -41.26 8.31 -3.32
CA SER A 160 -42.46 8.47 -4.16
C SER A 160 -42.13 8.27 -5.63
N ASN A 161 -43.11 7.79 -6.41
CA ASN A 161 -43.00 7.69 -7.87
C ASN A 161 -43.40 8.99 -8.57
N GLU A 162 -43.39 10.14 -7.89
CA GLU A 162 -43.73 11.41 -8.50
C GLU A 162 -42.73 11.82 -9.57
N PRO A 163 -43.17 12.27 -10.75
CA PRO A 163 -42.30 12.57 -11.91
C PRO A 163 -41.30 13.73 -11.64
N ASN A 164 -41.54 14.54 -10.60
CA ASN A 164 -40.70 15.70 -10.27
C ASN A 164 -39.68 15.41 -9.17
N VAL A 165 -39.63 14.21 -8.62
CA VAL A 165 -38.62 13.82 -7.64
C VAL A 165 -37.35 13.41 -8.37
N LYS A 166 -36.28 14.20 -8.26
CA LYS A 166 -34.98 13.90 -8.84
C LYS A 166 -34.42 12.59 -8.28
N ASP A 167 -33.73 11.85 -9.10
CA ASP A 167 -32.95 10.70 -8.63
C ASP A 167 -31.83 11.18 -7.72
N LEU A 168 -31.83 10.68 -6.49
CA LEU A 168 -30.78 10.94 -5.53
C LEU A 168 -29.85 9.74 -5.50
N LEU A 169 -28.57 10.02 -5.32
CA LEU A 169 -27.51 9.01 -5.29
C LEU A 169 -26.46 9.37 -4.23
N LEU A 170 -25.69 8.37 -3.84
CA LEU A 170 -24.48 8.59 -3.04
C LEU A 170 -23.36 9.05 -3.98
N ARG A 171 -22.76 10.20 -3.67
CA ARG A 171 -21.70 10.78 -4.54
C ARG A 171 -20.56 9.82 -4.77
N THR A 172 -20.15 9.68 -6.02
CA THR A 172 -19.04 8.78 -6.45
C THR A 172 -17.67 9.46 -6.39
N HIS A 173 -17.64 10.77 -6.19
CA HIS A 173 -16.47 11.64 -6.06
C HIS A 173 -16.85 12.92 -5.30
N THR A 174 -15.86 13.70 -4.90
CA THR A 174 -16.10 14.97 -4.21
C THR A 174 -16.19 16.17 -5.16
N SER A 175 -16.14 15.96 -6.48
CA SER A 175 -16.29 17.03 -7.49
C SER A 175 -17.67 17.70 -7.44
N SER A 176 -18.70 17.05 -6.89
CA SER A 176 -20.00 17.67 -6.65
C SER A 176 -19.89 18.91 -5.74
N ILE A 177 -18.95 18.90 -4.78
CA ILE A 177 -18.67 20.07 -3.95
C ILE A 177 -18.06 21.19 -4.77
N GLN A 178 -17.22 20.86 -5.75
CA GLN A 178 -16.62 21.86 -6.66
C GLN A 178 -17.72 22.55 -7.50
N VAL A 179 -18.68 21.78 -8.03
CA VAL A 179 -19.84 22.33 -8.76
C VAL A 179 -20.62 23.29 -7.89
N ARG A 180 -20.97 22.87 -6.66
CA ARG A 180 -21.68 23.73 -5.70
C ARG A 180 -20.90 25.00 -5.36
N ALA A 181 -19.59 24.92 -5.21
CA ALA A 181 -18.76 26.08 -4.97
C ALA A 181 -18.76 27.04 -6.16
N MET A 182 -18.66 26.53 -7.39
CA MET A 182 -18.70 27.32 -8.62
C MET A 182 -20.07 28.04 -8.82
N GLU A 183 -21.19 27.39 -8.45
CA GLU A 183 -22.52 27.98 -8.53
C GLU A 183 -22.71 29.13 -7.54
N HIS A 184 -22.04 29.13 -6.39
CA HIS A 184 -22.26 30.09 -5.31
C HIS A 184 -21.13 31.12 -5.12
N GLN A 185 -19.98 30.91 -5.74
CA GLN A 185 -18.81 31.76 -5.61
C GLN A 185 -18.36 32.29 -6.97
N LYS A 186 -17.77 33.47 -6.97
CA LYS A 186 -17.11 34.05 -8.16
C LYS A 186 -15.59 33.81 -8.05
N PRO A 187 -14.91 33.59 -9.18
CA PRO A 187 -13.44 33.55 -9.19
C PRO A 187 -12.82 34.82 -8.59
N PRO A 188 -11.66 34.73 -7.90
CA PRO A 188 -10.85 33.51 -7.78
C PRO A 188 -11.45 32.49 -6.80
N ILE A 189 -11.49 31.23 -7.22
CA ILE A 189 -11.92 30.08 -6.40
C ILE A 189 -10.70 29.20 -6.17
N ARG A 190 -10.36 28.91 -4.91
CA ARG A 190 -9.27 28.02 -4.53
C ARG A 190 -9.70 27.19 -3.34
N ILE A 191 -10.18 26.00 -3.61
CA ILE A 191 -10.81 25.11 -2.61
C ILE A 191 -10.23 23.71 -2.65
N ILE A 192 -10.29 23.06 -1.49
CA ILE A 192 -10.04 21.63 -1.34
C ILE A 192 -11.26 20.96 -0.72
N CYS A 193 -11.68 19.83 -1.26
CA CYS A 193 -12.94 19.14 -0.96
C CYS A 193 -12.66 17.75 -0.39
N PRO A 194 -12.35 17.62 0.92
CA PRO A 194 -12.22 16.32 1.57
C PRO A 194 -13.59 15.71 1.83
N GLY A 195 -13.76 14.42 1.55
CA GLY A 195 -15.03 13.76 1.85
C GLY A 195 -15.05 12.26 1.58
N ARG A 196 -16.05 11.58 2.15
CA ARG A 196 -16.37 10.20 1.80
C ARG A 196 -17.05 10.14 0.46
N VAL A 197 -16.77 9.07 -0.27
CA VAL A 197 -17.38 8.79 -1.56
C VAL A 197 -17.75 7.31 -1.64
N PHE A 198 -18.64 6.97 -2.56
CA PHE A 198 -19.29 5.68 -2.60
C PHE A 198 -19.29 5.14 -4.03
N ARG A 199 -18.83 3.92 -4.21
CA ARG A 199 -18.86 3.23 -5.51
C ARG A 199 -19.32 1.80 -5.32
N ASN A 200 -20.18 1.34 -6.21
CA ASN A 200 -20.71 -0.03 -6.14
C ASN A 200 -19.65 -1.04 -6.65
N GLU A 201 -18.54 -1.12 -5.94
CA GLU A 201 -17.41 -2.00 -6.24
C GLU A 201 -17.32 -3.14 -5.23
N ALA A 202 -16.87 -4.32 -5.68
CA ALA A 202 -16.57 -5.43 -4.80
C ALA A 202 -15.39 -5.11 -3.87
N ILE A 203 -15.60 -5.35 -2.57
CA ILE A 203 -14.55 -5.14 -1.55
C ILE A 203 -13.38 -6.08 -1.78
N SER A 204 -12.18 -5.54 -1.84
CA SER A 204 -10.94 -6.26 -2.06
C SER A 204 -9.77 -5.59 -1.32
N TYR A 205 -8.59 -6.17 -1.41
CA TYR A 205 -7.38 -5.55 -0.85
C TYR A 205 -6.98 -4.23 -1.52
N ARG A 206 -7.61 -3.85 -2.63
CA ARG A 206 -7.33 -2.63 -3.41
C ARG A 206 -8.52 -1.69 -3.56
N ALA A 207 -9.73 -2.15 -3.34
CA ALA A 207 -10.97 -1.40 -3.55
C ALA A 207 -11.94 -1.61 -2.38
N HIS A 208 -12.71 -0.59 -2.08
CA HIS A 208 -13.78 -0.63 -1.09
C HIS A 208 -14.95 0.20 -1.58
N CYS A 209 -16.18 -0.23 -1.29
CA CYS A 209 -17.38 0.50 -1.70
C CYS A 209 -17.54 1.88 -1.04
N ILE A 210 -16.86 2.11 0.05
CA ILE A 210 -16.73 3.40 0.75
C ILE A 210 -15.25 3.74 0.82
N PHE A 211 -14.86 4.95 0.44
CA PHE A 211 -13.50 5.44 0.60
C PHE A 211 -13.49 6.97 0.71
N HIS A 212 -12.32 7.56 0.95
CA HIS A 212 -12.19 8.99 1.12
C HIS A 212 -11.40 9.58 -0.03
N GLN A 213 -11.92 10.69 -0.57
CA GLN A 213 -11.21 11.51 -1.54
C GLN A 213 -10.88 12.88 -0.96
N VAL A 214 -9.82 13.46 -1.47
CA VAL A 214 -9.55 14.89 -1.38
C VAL A 214 -9.36 15.37 -2.81
N GLU A 215 -10.24 16.29 -3.23
CA GLU A 215 -10.12 16.94 -4.53
C GLU A 215 -9.85 18.42 -4.35
N GLY A 216 -9.15 19.03 -5.29
CA GLY A 216 -8.86 20.44 -5.30
C GLY A 216 -9.31 21.09 -6.59
N LEU A 217 -9.74 22.36 -6.47
CA LEU A 217 -10.13 23.22 -7.60
C LEU A 217 -9.47 24.58 -7.43
N TYR A 218 -8.82 25.05 -8.50
CA TYR A 218 -8.34 26.42 -8.60
C TYR A 218 -8.82 27.04 -9.90
N ILE A 219 -9.56 28.16 -9.81
CA ILE A 219 -10.08 28.93 -10.94
C ILE A 219 -9.69 30.40 -10.73
N ASP A 220 -9.03 30.98 -11.73
CA ASP A 220 -8.68 32.40 -11.76
C ASP A 220 -8.42 32.85 -13.21
N GLU A 221 -8.08 34.12 -13.43
CA GLU A 221 -7.64 34.60 -14.73
C GLU A 221 -6.24 34.05 -15.06
N GLY A 222 -6.09 33.43 -16.23
CA GLY A 222 -4.80 33.00 -16.75
C GLY A 222 -4.15 31.78 -16.06
N VAL A 223 -4.93 30.99 -15.32
CA VAL A 223 -4.43 29.74 -14.70
C VAL A 223 -4.01 28.76 -15.78
N SER A 224 -2.84 28.15 -15.62
CA SER A 224 -2.22 27.31 -16.62
C SER A 224 -1.92 25.88 -16.12
N PHE A 225 -1.62 24.98 -17.05
CA PHE A 225 -1.15 23.63 -16.76
C PHE A 225 0.18 23.63 -15.95
N ALA A 226 1.01 24.66 -16.11
CA ALA A 226 2.25 24.82 -15.36
C ALA A 226 1.96 25.09 -13.86
N ASP A 227 0.94 25.91 -13.55
CA ASP A 227 0.52 26.18 -12.18
C ASP A 227 0.00 24.92 -11.50
N MET A 228 -0.78 24.11 -12.22
CA MET A 228 -1.22 22.79 -11.76
C MET A 228 -0.03 21.88 -11.44
N LYS A 229 0.89 21.74 -12.38
CA LYS A 229 2.08 20.91 -12.23
C LYS A 229 2.94 21.33 -11.02
N GLN A 230 3.12 22.63 -10.84
CA GLN A 230 3.89 23.17 -9.71
C GLN A 230 3.20 22.91 -8.37
N SER A 231 1.88 23.08 -8.29
CA SER A 231 1.09 22.81 -7.09
C SER A 231 1.15 21.34 -6.70
N ILE A 232 1.04 20.44 -7.67
CA ILE A 232 1.13 18.99 -7.46
C ILE A 232 2.56 18.57 -7.06
N LEU A 233 3.59 19.16 -7.67
CA LEU A 233 4.97 18.89 -7.30
C LEU A 233 5.28 19.34 -5.86
N TYR A 234 4.79 20.51 -5.46
CA TYR A 234 4.89 20.98 -4.09
C TYR A 234 4.25 19.98 -3.12
N PHE A 235 2.99 19.58 -3.39
CA PHE A 235 2.29 18.57 -2.61
C PHE A 235 3.10 17.26 -2.49
N ALA A 236 3.62 16.77 -3.62
CA ALA A 236 4.37 15.51 -3.63
C ALA A 236 5.64 15.60 -2.75
N LYS A 237 6.36 16.72 -2.80
CA LYS A 237 7.54 16.94 -1.97
C LYS A 237 7.21 17.04 -0.49
N GLU A 238 6.20 17.79 -0.12
CA GLU A 238 5.76 17.96 1.28
C GLU A 238 5.30 16.63 1.89
N LEU A 239 4.63 15.77 1.12
CA LEU A 239 4.07 14.53 1.64
C LEU A 239 5.05 13.35 1.59
N PHE A 240 5.86 13.23 0.53
CA PHE A 240 6.76 12.08 0.27
C PHE A 240 8.24 12.42 0.43
N GLY A 241 8.59 13.68 0.71
CA GLY A 241 9.95 14.16 0.94
C GLY A 241 10.54 14.95 -0.24
N GLU A 242 11.53 15.78 0.05
CA GLU A 242 12.16 16.74 -0.88
C GLU A 242 12.69 16.12 -2.18
N THR A 243 13.08 14.85 -2.16
CA THR A 243 13.58 14.13 -3.33
C THR A 243 12.47 13.57 -4.22
N ALA A 244 11.20 13.71 -3.82
CA ALA A 244 10.08 13.23 -4.60
C ALA A 244 9.99 13.96 -5.94
N THR A 245 9.81 13.19 -6.98
CA THR A 245 9.56 13.68 -8.35
C THR A 245 8.22 13.19 -8.83
N ILE A 246 7.61 13.92 -9.74
CA ILE A 246 6.34 13.53 -10.35
C ILE A 246 6.53 13.25 -11.85
N ARG A 247 5.69 12.34 -12.34
CA ARG A 247 5.51 12.07 -13.76
C ARG A 247 4.02 12.19 -14.07
N MET A 248 3.69 12.96 -15.11
CA MET A 248 2.33 13.11 -15.60
C MET A 248 2.16 12.26 -16.85
N ARG A 249 1.15 11.40 -16.85
CA ARG A 249 0.77 10.58 -18.00
C ARG A 249 -0.53 11.11 -18.57
N PRO A 250 -0.66 11.33 -19.90
CA PRO A 250 -1.95 11.70 -20.49
C PRO A 250 -3.05 10.72 -20.11
N SER A 251 -4.21 11.23 -19.77
CA SER A 251 -5.41 10.48 -19.43
C SER A 251 -6.65 11.20 -19.94
N TYR A 252 -7.82 10.66 -19.71
CA TYR A 252 -9.08 11.27 -20.07
C TYR A 252 -10.05 11.29 -18.89
N PHE A 253 -10.59 12.47 -18.61
CA PHE A 253 -11.73 12.65 -17.71
C PHE A 253 -12.75 13.58 -18.36
N PRO A 254 -14.06 13.33 -18.23
CA PRO A 254 -15.10 14.14 -18.90
C PRO A 254 -15.06 15.63 -18.52
N PHE A 255 -14.59 15.94 -17.34
CA PHE A 255 -14.62 17.27 -16.71
C PHE A 255 -13.30 18.05 -16.85
N THR A 256 -12.26 17.47 -17.48
CA THR A 256 -10.97 18.15 -17.67
C THR A 256 -10.38 17.87 -19.06
N GLU A 257 -9.74 18.91 -19.65
CA GLU A 257 -8.98 18.80 -20.91
C GLU A 257 -7.90 19.90 -20.96
N PRO A 258 -6.59 19.58 -21.07
CA PRO A 258 -6.03 18.25 -21.04
C PRO A 258 -6.07 17.61 -19.65
N SER A 259 -6.14 16.27 -19.62
CA SER A 259 -6.16 15.47 -18.40
C SER A 259 -4.89 14.65 -18.25
N ALA A 260 -4.51 14.36 -17.02
CA ALA A 260 -3.36 13.53 -16.71
C ALA A 260 -3.56 12.71 -15.42
N GLU A 261 -2.94 11.54 -15.38
CA GLU A 261 -2.67 10.81 -14.15
C GLU A 261 -1.27 11.15 -13.65
N VAL A 262 -1.12 11.32 -12.35
CA VAL A 262 0.13 11.70 -11.71
C VAL A 262 0.70 10.52 -10.95
N ASP A 263 1.93 10.16 -11.31
CA ASP A 263 2.74 9.22 -10.58
C ASP A 263 3.81 9.96 -9.77
N VAL A 264 4.07 9.48 -8.55
CA VAL A 264 5.22 9.91 -7.74
C VAL A 264 6.32 8.86 -7.80
N SER A 265 7.58 9.30 -7.74
CA SER A 265 8.71 8.38 -7.61
C SER A 265 8.58 7.54 -6.35
N CYS A 266 8.78 6.22 -6.47
CA CYS A 266 8.65 5.31 -5.34
C CYS A 266 9.74 5.59 -4.29
N ASN A 267 9.35 6.09 -3.13
CA ASN A 267 10.26 6.41 -2.02
C ASN A 267 10.92 5.18 -1.41
N LEU A 268 10.26 4.00 -1.47
CA LEU A 268 10.79 2.74 -0.91
C LEU A 268 12.00 2.21 -1.66
N CYS A 269 12.08 2.41 -2.98
CA CYS A 269 13.18 1.94 -3.81
C CYS A 269 13.99 3.08 -4.46
N GLY A 270 13.68 4.33 -4.16
CA GLY A 270 14.32 5.48 -4.79
C GLY A 270 14.18 5.49 -6.32
N GLY A 271 13.05 5.02 -6.85
CA GLY A 271 12.79 4.96 -8.29
C GLY A 271 13.42 3.76 -9.04
N LYS A 272 14.17 2.88 -8.35
CA LYS A 272 14.87 1.74 -8.97
C LYS A 272 13.97 0.56 -9.37
N GLY A 273 12.76 0.52 -8.85
CA GLY A 273 11.83 -0.59 -9.02
C GLY A 273 11.84 -1.57 -7.85
N CYS A 274 10.66 -1.91 -7.32
CA CYS A 274 10.47 -2.89 -6.25
C CYS A 274 9.09 -3.55 -6.39
N ASN A 275 8.79 -4.51 -5.51
CA ASN A 275 7.50 -5.22 -5.52
C ASN A 275 6.29 -4.27 -5.31
N VAL A 276 6.45 -3.18 -4.56
CA VAL A 276 5.38 -2.22 -4.30
C VAL A 276 5.03 -1.42 -5.55
N CYS A 277 6.03 -0.92 -6.28
CA CYS A 277 5.84 -0.23 -7.55
C CYS A 277 5.85 -1.19 -8.76
N LYS A 278 5.83 -2.51 -8.53
CA LYS A 278 5.83 -3.56 -9.57
C LYS A 278 6.99 -3.40 -10.58
N GLY A 279 8.16 -3.02 -10.09
CA GLY A 279 9.36 -2.83 -10.92
C GLY A 279 9.41 -1.51 -11.70
N THR A 280 8.35 -0.69 -11.68
CA THR A 280 8.29 0.54 -12.50
C THR A 280 9.05 1.71 -11.92
N GLY A 281 9.28 1.73 -10.60
CA GLY A 281 9.84 2.89 -9.88
C GLY A 281 8.83 4.02 -9.62
N TRP A 282 7.56 3.88 -10.04
CA TRP A 282 6.53 4.90 -9.99
C TRP A 282 5.25 4.38 -9.33
N LEU A 283 4.54 5.28 -8.65
CA LEU A 283 3.30 4.99 -7.92
C LEU A 283 2.26 6.05 -8.28
N GLU A 284 1.17 5.63 -8.89
CA GLU A 284 0.05 6.52 -9.19
C GLU A 284 -0.62 6.99 -7.90
N ILE A 285 -0.84 8.31 -7.80
CA ILE A 285 -1.38 8.96 -6.60
C ILE A 285 -2.65 9.77 -6.85
N MET A 286 -2.85 10.33 -8.03
CA MET A 286 -4.01 11.18 -8.33
C MET A 286 -4.27 11.32 -9.83
N GLY A 287 -5.51 11.72 -10.17
CA GLY A 287 -5.87 12.31 -11.46
C GLY A 287 -5.90 13.84 -11.37
N CYS A 288 -5.63 14.51 -12.49
CA CYS A 288 -5.69 15.96 -12.59
C CYS A 288 -5.95 16.43 -14.02
N GLY A 289 -6.27 17.70 -14.20
CA GLY A 289 -6.42 18.30 -15.52
C GLY A 289 -6.89 19.75 -15.47
N MET A 290 -6.84 20.42 -16.61
CA MET A 290 -7.43 21.74 -16.77
C MET A 290 -8.95 21.58 -16.83
N VAL A 291 -9.69 22.40 -16.10
CA VAL A 291 -11.16 22.33 -16.07
C VAL A 291 -11.72 22.57 -17.47
N ASP A 292 -12.60 21.67 -17.92
CA ASP A 292 -13.24 21.81 -19.22
C ASP A 292 -14.10 23.09 -19.27
N PRO A 293 -14.01 23.90 -20.35
CA PRO A 293 -14.85 25.10 -20.51
C PRO A 293 -16.35 24.84 -20.30
N ASN A 294 -16.86 23.69 -20.74
CA ASN A 294 -18.27 23.32 -20.55
C ASN A 294 -18.65 23.20 -19.06
N VAL A 295 -17.72 22.74 -18.20
CA VAL A 295 -17.94 22.64 -16.76
C VAL A 295 -18.02 24.03 -16.13
N LEU A 296 -17.13 24.96 -16.55
CA LEU A 296 -17.17 26.35 -16.10
C LEU A 296 -18.50 27.02 -16.49
N GLU A 297 -18.91 26.89 -17.75
CA GLU A 297 -20.14 27.47 -18.26
C GLU A 297 -21.39 26.86 -17.63
N ALA A 298 -21.44 25.53 -17.45
CA ALA A 298 -22.53 24.84 -16.75
C ALA A 298 -22.72 25.36 -15.31
N SER A 299 -21.64 25.80 -14.67
CA SER A 299 -21.64 26.36 -13.32
C SER A 299 -21.73 27.91 -13.29
N GLY A 300 -21.97 28.57 -14.44
CA GLY A 300 -22.15 30.01 -14.55
C GLY A 300 -20.88 30.86 -14.53
N ILE A 301 -19.71 30.24 -14.81
CA ILE A 301 -18.40 30.91 -14.89
C ILE A 301 -18.02 31.15 -16.35
N ASP A 302 -17.64 32.38 -16.72
CA ASP A 302 -17.21 32.74 -18.08
C ASP A 302 -15.88 32.08 -18.43
N SER A 303 -15.92 31.02 -19.25
CA SER A 303 -14.76 30.26 -19.69
C SER A 303 -13.79 31.02 -20.62
N LYS A 304 -14.22 32.15 -21.16
CA LYS A 304 -13.35 33.03 -21.98
C LYS A 304 -12.48 33.94 -21.12
N LYS A 305 -12.90 34.21 -19.90
CA LYS A 305 -12.19 35.03 -18.93
C LYS A 305 -11.37 34.24 -17.95
N TYR A 306 -11.93 33.14 -17.48
CA TYR A 306 -11.36 32.32 -16.42
C TYR A 306 -10.91 30.94 -16.95
N SER A 307 -9.83 30.48 -16.43
CA SER A 307 -9.36 29.09 -16.58
C SER A 307 -9.06 28.49 -15.21
N GLY A 308 -8.94 27.19 -15.13
CA GLY A 308 -8.66 26.53 -13.87
C GLY A 308 -8.14 25.12 -14.04
N PHE A 309 -7.71 24.54 -12.95
CA PHE A 309 -7.38 23.13 -12.89
C PHE A 309 -8.03 22.44 -11.69
N ALA A 310 -8.23 21.16 -11.83
CA ALA A 310 -8.69 20.28 -10.76
C ALA A 310 -7.77 19.07 -10.60
N PHE A 311 -7.75 18.51 -9.41
CA PHE A 311 -7.06 17.26 -9.10
C PHE A 311 -7.83 16.48 -8.05
N GLY A 312 -7.66 15.15 -8.03
CA GLY A 312 -8.34 14.28 -7.07
C GLY A 312 -7.52 13.07 -6.69
N MET A 313 -7.47 12.76 -5.39
CA MET A 313 -6.72 11.65 -4.82
C MET A 313 -7.52 10.85 -3.81
N GLY A 314 -7.32 9.53 -3.79
CA GLY A 314 -7.87 8.65 -2.76
C GLY A 314 -6.99 8.66 -1.52
N VAL A 315 -7.55 9.01 -0.37
CA VAL A 315 -6.80 9.13 0.90
C VAL A 315 -6.23 7.80 1.34
N GLU A 316 -6.99 6.72 1.18
CA GLU A 316 -6.55 5.35 1.49
C GLU A 316 -5.33 4.95 0.66
N ARG A 317 -5.34 5.30 -0.63
CA ARG A 317 -4.20 5.01 -1.52
C ARG A 317 -2.94 5.72 -1.06
N ILE A 318 -3.06 6.98 -0.69
CA ILE A 318 -1.96 7.78 -0.14
C ILE A 318 -1.48 7.19 1.20
N ALA A 319 -2.42 6.83 2.09
CA ALA A 319 -2.11 6.22 3.39
C ALA A 319 -1.39 4.86 3.24
N MET A 320 -1.86 4.02 2.31
CA MET A 320 -1.20 2.75 1.99
C MET A 320 0.25 2.95 1.54
N LEU A 321 0.50 3.93 0.69
CA LEU A 321 1.86 4.25 0.20
C LEU A 321 2.73 4.81 1.32
N LYS A 322 2.20 5.70 2.15
CA LYS A 322 2.92 6.35 3.23
C LYS A 322 3.32 5.38 4.34
N TYR A 323 2.41 4.51 4.74
CA TYR A 323 2.61 3.60 5.87
C TYR A 323 2.95 2.15 5.46
N GLY A 324 3.07 1.87 4.16
CA GLY A 324 3.40 0.54 3.66
C GLY A 324 2.30 -0.51 3.88
N VAL A 325 1.05 -0.08 4.09
CA VAL A 325 -0.10 -0.96 4.27
C VAL A 325 -0.45 -1.63 2.95
N LYS A 326 -0.56 -2.96 2.96
CA LYS A 326 -0.74 -3.75 1.73
C LYS A 326 -2.20 -4.10 1.43
N ASP A 327 -3.07 -3.94 2.39
CA ASP A 327 -4.48 -4.30 2.31
C ASP A 327 -5.35 -3.13 2.79
N LEU A 328 -6.14 -2.58 1.89
CA LEU A 328 -6.99 -1.42 2.14
C LEU A 328 -8.08 -1.72 3.20
N ARG A 329 -8.53 -2.97 3.29
CA ARG A 329 -9.58 -3.38 4.23
C ARG A 329 -9.22 -3.12 5.69
N LEU A 330 -7.92 -3.17 6.04
CA LEU A 330 -7.44 -2.89 7.39
C LEU A 330 -7.85 -1.51 7.92
N TYR A 331 -8.08 -0.54 7.03
CA TYR A 331 -8.59 0.78 7.44
C TYR A 331 -10.07 0.79 7.83
N PHE A 332 -10.82 -0.28 7.51
CA PHE A 332 -12.27 -0.36 7.72
C PHE A 332 -12.68 -1.48 8.69
N GLU A 333 -11.80 -2.42 8.99
CA GLU A 333 -12.09 -3.57 9.85
C GLU A 333 -12.07 -3.25 11.35
N ASN A 334 -11.61 -2.05 11.73
CA ASN A 334 -11.51 -1.60 13.13
C ASN A 334 -10.71 -2.57 14.03
N ASP A 335 -9.68 -3.21 13.46
CA ASP A 335 -8.77 -4.08 14.24
C ASP A 335 -7.88 -3.22 15.14
N VAL A 336 -8.07 -3.37 16.45
CA VAL A 336 -7.35 -2.61 17.49
C VAL A 336 -5.83 -2.81 17.37
N ARG A 337 -5.35 -4.00 16.99
CA ARG A 337 -3.93 -4.30 16.79
C ARG A 337 -3.33 -3.49 15.64
N PHE A 338 -4.13 -3.26 14.59
CA PHE A 338 -3.74 -2.38 13.49
C PHE A 338 -3.74 -0.92 13.92
N LEU A 339 -4.77 -0.47 14.62
CA LEU A 339 -4.93 0.91 15.06
C LEU A 339 -3.83 1.33 16.06
N HIS A 340 -3.46 0.47 17.00
CA HIS A 340 -2.36 0.73 17.95
C HIS A 340 -0.99 0.97 17.30
N GLN A 341 -0.79 0.60 16.04
CA GLN A 341 0.44 0.94 15.33
C GLN A 341 0.58 2.45 15.05
N PHE A 342 -0.49 3.21 15.25
CA PHE A 342 -0.56 4.65 15.00
C PHE A 342 -0.66 5.48 16.28
N ASP A 343 -0.52 4.89 17.47
CA ASP A 343 -0.65 5.59 18.76
C ASP A 343 0.33 6.75 18.94
N SER A 344 1.49 6.70 18.30
CA SER A 344 2.47 7.77 18.28
C SER A 344 2.38 8.71 17.08
N ALA A 345 1.45 8.49 16.15
CA ALA A 345 1.26 9.31 14.97
C ALA A 345 0.29 10.46 15.30
N LEU A 346 0.81 11.63 15.57
CA LEU A 346 0.08 12.87 15.87
C LEU A 346 -0.18 13.67 14.59
#